data_ae7178df2c0f67aa13511897995ee6ca
#
_entry.id   ae7178df2c0f67aa13511897995ee6ca
#
_cell.length_a   1.000
_cell.length_b   1.000
_cell.length_c   1.000
_cell.angle_alpha   90.00
_cell.angle_beta   90.00
_cell.angle_gamma   90.00
#
_symmetry.space_group_name_H-M   'P 1'
#
loop_
_entity.id
_entity.type
_entity.pdbx_description
1 polymer ?
#
loop_
_entity_poly.entity_id
_entity_poly.type
_entity_poly.pdbx_seq_one_letter_code
_entity_poly.pdbx_strand_id
1 'polypeptide(L)'
;VLKEDERRKIGYEIHLDEEIIRNSTIVAESEGYFPTTINDLSSDTIIIFLKRLNENIVLENIYFEFDSYYLSKESKEYLTIIAEWLGNKKFKNIEVSGHADDIGSKEYNFGLSESRAKAVVEYILSINSKIRNITYKGYGNSVPIEPNFIGPENRRIEFRITN
;
A
#
# COMPACT_ATOMS: atom_id res chain seq x y z
N VAL A 1 -9.83 -13.98 14.34
CA VAL A 1 -8.85 -13.96 15.33
C VAL A 1 -8.16 -15.21 14.97
N LEU A 2 -7.21 -15.09 14.17
CA LEU A 2 -6.27 -15.90 14.71
C LEU A 2 -6.46 -15.47 16.01
N LYS A 3 -7.39 -16.13 16.31
CA LYS A 3 -7.30 -15.64 17.54
C LYS A 3 -5.88 -15.40 17.63
N GLU A 4 -5.63 -14.27 17.92
CA GLU A 4 -4.40 -13.64 18.05
C GLU A 4 -3.21 -14.44 18.31
N ASP A 5 -3.44 -15.53 18.84
CA ASP A 5 -2.63 -16.61 19.23
C ASP A 5 -1.86 -17.27 18.16
N GLU A 6 -2.40 -17.19 17.00
CA GLU A 6 -1.74 -17.73 15.83
C GLU A 6 -0.94 -16.70 15.07
N ARG A 7 -0.98 -15.47 15.47
CA ARG A 7 0.05 -14.50 15.10
C ARG A 7 1.33 -14.92 15.81
N ARG A 8 2.16 -15.68 15.12
CA ARG A 8 3.50 -15.98 15.62
C ARG A 8 4.18 -14.65 15.89
N LYS A 9 4.33 -14.30 17.16
CA LYS A 9 5.25 -13.25 17.59
C LYS A 9 6.65 -13.77 17.30
N ILE A 10 7.15 -13.49 16.12
CA ILE A 10 8.56 -13.68 15.84
C ILE A 10 9.20 -12.37 16.29
N GLY A 11 9.81 -12.38 17.46
CA GLY A 11 10.58 -11.26 17.96
C GLY A 11 11.99 -11.32 17.37
N TYR A 12 12.39 -10.24 16.71
CA TYR A 12 13.81 -10.01 16.39
C TYR A 12 14.27 -8.83 17.21
N GLU A 13 15.41 -8.96 17.85
CA GLU A 13 16.10 -7.83 18.47
C GLU A 13 17.13 -7.31 17.48
N ILE A 14 16.99 -6.06 17.11
CA ILE A 14 17.89 -5.38 16.17
C ILE A 14 18.44 -4.16 16.88
N HIS A 15 19.76 -4.11 17.05
CA HIS A 15 20.43 -2.92 17.56
C HIS A 15 20.76 -1.98 16.38
N LEU A 16 20.14 -0.82 16.38
CA LEU A 16 20.39 0.22 15.38
C LEU A 16 21.05 1.42 16.08
N ASP A 17 22.09 1.97 15.48
CA ASP A 17 22.64 3.23 15.94
C ASP A 17 21.77 4.42 15.47
N GLU A 18 21.93 5.56 16.16
CA GLU A 18 21.10 6.73 15.90
C GLU A 18 21.29 7.30 14.47
N GLU A 19 22.43 7.11 13.85
CA GLU A 19 22.71 7.60 12.51
C GLU A 19 21.94 6.77 11.47
N ILE A 20 21.88 5.45 11.65
CA ILE A 20 21.08 4.55 10.82
C ILE A 20 19.59 4.88 10.97
N ILE A 21 19.12 5.07 12.20
CA ILE A 21 17.72 5.40 12.48
C ILE A 21 17.28 6.69 11.77
N ARG A 22 18.13 7.72 11.76
CA ARG A 22 17.79 9.03 11.17
C ARG A 22 17.83 9.07 9.65
N ASN A 23 18.63 8.23 9.03
CA ASN A 23 18.96 8.34 7.60
C ASN A 23 18.46 7.17 6.76
N SER A 24 17.75 6.20 7.36
CA SER A 24 17.34 4.97 6.68
C SER A 24 15.85 4.71 6.78
N THR A 25 15.27 4.18 5.72
CA THR A 25 13.93 3.60 5.78
C THR A 25 14.04 2.13 6.16
N ILE A 26 13.40 1.74 7.26
CA ILE A 26 13.37 0.35 7.68
C ILE A 26 12.16 -0.34 7.06
N VAL A 27 12.40 -1.48 6.45
CA VAL A 27 11.34 -2.29 5.81
C VAL A 27 11.26 -3.64 6.51
N ALA A 28 10.06 -3.99 6.98
CA ALA A 28 9.77 -5.32 7.46
C ALA A 28 9.21 -6.17 6.32
N GLU A 29 9.83 -7.32 6.08
CA GLU A 29 9.42 -8.26 5.03
C GLU A 29 9.35 -9.69 5.59
N SER A 30 8.37 -10.47 5.15
CA SER A 30 8.26 -11.90 5.42
C SER A 30 7.61 -12.61 4.24
N GLU A 31 7.90 -13.89 4.07
CA GLU A 31 7.33 -14.71 3.01
C GLU A 31 5.80 -14.82 3.17
N GLY A 32 5.05 -14.59 2.09
CA GLY A 32 3.59 -14.60 2.10
C GLY A 32 2.94 -13.30 2.62
N TYR A 33 3.74 -12.30 2.95
CA TYR A 33 3.26 -11.00 3.44
C TYR A 33 3.72 -9.84 2.56
N PHE A 34 2.96 -8.76 2.60
CA PHE A 34 3.29 -7.52 1.94
C PHE A 34 4.31 -6.73 2.77
N PRO A 35 5.32 -6.09 2.15
CA PRO A 35 6.31 -5.32 2.88
C PRO A 35 5.69 -4.11 3.57
N THR A 36 6.19 -3.78 4.74
CA THR A 36 5.73 -2.63 5.53
C THR A 36 6.91 -1.76 5.89
N THR A 37 6.79 -0.45 5.65
CA THR A 37 7.78 0.54 6.10
C THR A 37 7.54 0.90 7.56
N ILE A 38 8.62 1.08 8.31
CA ILE A 38 8.59 1.51 9.70
C ILE A 38 9.04 2.96 9.74
N ASN A 39 8.11 3.85 10.07
CA ASN A 39 8.36 5.29 10.06
C ASN A 39 8.54 5.88 11.47
N ASP A 40 8.14 5.16 12.52
CA ASP A 40 8.28 5.59 13.90
C ASP A 40 9.20 4.62 14.65
N LEU A 41 10.34 5.14 15.06
CA LEU A 41 11.38 4.42 15.80
C LEU A 41 11.59 5.04 17.19
N SER A 42 10.61 5.77 17.70
CA SER A 42 10.70 6.47 18.98
C SER A 42 10.57 5.56 20.21
N SER A 43 10.12 4.33 20.02
CA SER A 43 9.91 3.35 21.09
C SER A 43 11.00 2.27 21.10
N ASP A 44 11.40 1.84 22.29
CA ASP A 44 12.34 0.73 22.48
C ASP A 44 11.82 -0.61 21.94
N THR A 45 10.50 -0.70 21.71
CA THR A 45 9.85 -1.88 21.15
C THR A 45 8.84 -1.47 20.11
N ILE A 46 8.98 -1.99 18.91
CA ILE A 46 8.07 -1.75 17.80
C ILE A 46 7.37 -3.06 17.44
N ILE A 47 6.05 -3.04 17.42
CA ILE A 47 5.23 -4.18 16.99
C ILE A 47 4.74 -3.90 15.57
N ILE A 48 5.10 -4.79 14.64
CA ILE A 48 4.77 -4.65 13.23
C ILE A 48 3.74 -5.71 12.85
N PHE A 49 2.63 -5.27 12.29
CA PHE A 49 1.61 -6.15 11.73
C PHE A 49 1.77 -6.21 10.21
N LEU A 50 2.18 -7.37 9.70
CA LEU A 50 2.29 -7.60 8.27
C LEU A 50 0.95 -8.04 7.68
N LYS A 51 0.58 -7.49 6.52
CA LYS A 51 -0.65 -7.83 5.79
C LYS A 51 -0.40 -9.03 4.87
N ARG A 52 -1.27 -10.02 4.89
CA ARG A 52 -1.14 -11.22 4.05
C ARG A 52 -1.42 -10.91 2.59
N LEU A 53 -0.67 -11.54 1.66
CA LEU A 53 -0.80 -11.31 0.22
C LEU A 53 -2.14 -11.76 -0.39
N ASN A 54 -2.87 -12.65 0.25
CA ASN A 54 -4.18 -13.11 -0.21
C ASN A 54 -5.35 -12.23 0.25
N GLU A 55 -5.08 -11.12 0.91
CA GLU A 55 -6.06 -10.13 1.37
C GLU A 55 -5.95 -8.85 0.52
N ASN A 56 -6.97 -8.01 0.56
CA ASN A 56 -6.87 -6.66 0.03
C ASN A 56 -5.96 -5.83 0.94
N ILE A 57 -4.92 -5.25 0.37
CA ILE A 57 -3.89 -4.53 1.11
C ILE A 57 -4.11 -3.04 0.88
N VAL A 58 -4.63 -2.35 1.88
CA VAL A 58 -4.72 -0.88 1.86
C VAL A 58 -3.32 -0.30 2.01
N LEU A 59 -2.93 0.58 1.08
CA LEU A 59 -1.67 1.32 1.13
C LEU A 59 -1.90 2.63 1.90
N GLU A 60 -1.52 2.65 3.16
CA GLU A 60 -1.73 3.78 4.06
C GLU A 60 -0.85 5.01 3.74
N ASN A 61 0.25 4.80 3.03
CA ASN A 61 1.24 5.84 2.72
C ASN A 61 1.12 6.39 1.28
N ILE A 62 -0.04 6.25 0.65
CA ILE A 62 -0.28 6.81 -0.68
C ILE A 62 -1.16 8.05 -0.57
N TYR A 63 -0.56 9.19 -0.81
CA TYR A 63 -1.20 10.49 -0.75
C TYR A 63 -1.24 11.15 -2.12
N PHE A 64 -2.39 11.74 -2.41
CA PHE A 64 -2.60 12.58 -3.59
C PHE A 64 -2.96 13.99 -3.14
N GLU A 65 -2.59 14.97 -3.92
CA GLU A 65 -3.10 16.31 -3.72
C GLU A 65 -4.62 16.37 -3.92
N PHE A 66 -5.22 17.44 -3.40
CA PHE A 66 -6.67 17.63 -3.54
C PHE A 66 -7.03 17.67 -5.03
N ASP A 67 -8.08 16.94 -5.38
CA ASP A 67 -8.61 16.87 -6.75
C ASP A 67 -7.56 16.45 -7.81
N SER A 68 -6.61 15.61 -7.44
CA SER A 68 -5.46 15.26 -8.25
C SER A 68 -5.17 13.76 -8.21
N TYR A 69 -4.48 13.29 -9.24
CA TYR A 69 -3.85 11.97 -9.31
C TYR A 69 -2.32 12.03 -9.27
N TYR A 70 -1.75 13.21 -9.01
CA TYR A 70 -0.30 13.34 -8.86
C TYR A 70 0.15 12.78 -7.51
N LEU A 71 1.13 11.88 -7.57
CA LEU A 71 1.72 11.26 -6.39
C LEU A 71 2.65 12.23 -5.69
N SER A 72 2.52 12.35 -4.38
CA SER A 72 3.47 13.09 -3.54
C SER A 72 4.86 12.46 -3.57
N LYS A 73 5.86 13.18 -3.07
CA LYS A 73 7.23 12.67 -2.97
C LYS A 73 7.29 11.44 -2.05
N GLU A 74 6.63 11.49 -0.91
CA GLU A 74 6.58 10.42 0.08
C GLU A 74 5.90 9.17 -0.50
N SER A 75 4.81 9.35 -1.25
CA SER A 75 4.17 8.25 -1.97
C SER A 75 5.09 7.60 -3.00
N LYS A 76 5.88 8.38 -3.72
CA LYS A 76 6.85 7.86 -4.69
C LYS A 76 7.97 7.07 -4.02
N GLU A 77 8.49 7.55 -2.90
CA GLU A 77 9.50 6.83 -2.11
C GLU A 77 8.97 5.47 -1.64
N TYR A 78 7.76 5.44 -1.10
CA TYR A 78 7.12 4.20 -0.70
C TYR A 78 6.84 3.25 -1.87
N LEU A 79 6.32 3.76 -2.97
CA LEU A 79 6.07 2.96 -4.18
C LEU A 79 7.35 2.42 -4.83
N THR A 80 8.49 3.10 -4.66
CA THR A 80 9.79 2.59 -5.10
C THR A 80 10.15 1.30 -4.37
N ILE A 81 9.98 1.26 -3.05
CA ILE A 81 10.20 0.05 -2.24
C ILE A 81 9.29 -1.09 -2.70
N ILE A 82 8.01 -0.79 -2.92
CA ILE A 82 7.04 -1.77 -3.43
C ILE A 82 7.44 -2.28 -4.82
N ALA A 83 7.86 -1.41 -5.73
CA ALA A 83 8.26 -1.78 -7.08
C ALA A 83 9.49 -2.70 -7.09
N GLU A 84 10.47 -2.45 -6.24
CA GLU A 84 11.64 -3.30 -6.06
C GLU A 84 11.25 -4.67 -5.50
N TRP A 85 10.42 -4.69 -4.47
CA TRP A 85 9.92 -5.92 -3.87
C TRP A 85 9.10 -6.76 -4.86
N LEU A 86 8.17 -6.15 -5.61
CA LEU A 86 7.38 -6.82 -6.65
C LEU A 86 8.25 -7.39 -7.75
N GLY A 87 9.30 -6.68 -8.14
CA GLY A 87 10.23 -7.10 -9.19
C GLY A 87 11.07 -8.33 -8.84
N ASN A 88 11.23 -8.62 -7.55
CA ASN A 88 11.96 -9.78 -7.04
C ASN A 88 11.05 -11.01 -6.81
N LYS A 89 9.77 -10.90 -7.08
CA LYS A 89 8.76 -11.93 -6.86
C LYS A 89 8.06 -12.29 -8.19
N LYS A 90 7.42 -13.42 -8.21
CA LYS A 90 6.56 -13.83 -9.32
C LYS A 90 5.13 -13.96 -8.82
N PHE A 91 4.27 -13.09 -9.28
CA PHE A 91 2.85 -13.11 -8.96
C PHE A 91 2.04 -13.44 -10.23
N LYS A 92 0.93 -14.15 -10.07
CA LYS A 92 0.03 -14.47 -11.15
C LYS A 92 -0.74 -13.24 -11.62
N ASN A 93 -1.21 -12.45 -10.69
CA ASN A 93 -1.92 -11.22 -10.97
C ASN A 93 -1.75 -10.20 -9.83
N ILE A 94 -1.64 -8.93 -10.20
CA ILE A 94 -1.61 -7.79 -9.29
C ILE A 94 -2.67 -6.80 -9.77
N GLU A 95 -3.67 -6.53 -8.96
CA GLU A 95 -4.65 -5.47 -9.21
C GLU A 95 -4.41 -4.31 -8.25
N VAL A 96 -4.34 -3.11 -8.80
CA VAL A 96 -4.29 -1.85 -8.04
C VAL A 96 -5.64 -1.18 -8.15
N SER A 97 -6.32 -1.04 -7.02
CA SER A 97 -7.68 -0.51 -6.95
C SER A 97 -7.70 0.88 -6.35
N GLY A 98 -8.34 1.82 -7.03
CA GLY A 98 -8.57 3.17 -6.52
C GLY A 98 -9.99 3.34 -5.98
N HIS A 99 -10.11 4.02 -4.83
CA HIS A 99 -11.38 4.31 -4.19
C HIS A 99 -11.51 5.81 -3.89
N ALA A 100 -12.74 6.28 -3.76
CA ALA A 100 -13.10 7.65 -3.42
C ALA A 100 -14.09 7.67 -2.25
N ASP A 101 -14.21 8.82 -1.59
CA ASP A 101 -15.29 9.07 -0.64
C ASP A 101 -16.60 9.45 -1.37
N ASP A 102 -17.62 9.84 -0.61
CA ASP A 102 -18.93 10.19 -1.14
C ASP A 102 -19.06 11.64 -1.65
N ILE A 103 -17.96 12.40 -1.64
CA ILE A 103 -17.97 13.78 -2.11
C ILE A 103 -17.83 13.81 -3.63
N GLY A 104 -18.79 14.42 -4.31
CA GLY A 104 -18.82 14.53 -5.79
C GLY A 104 -19.78 13.55 -6.46
N SER A 105 -19.86 13.61 -7.79
CA SER A 105 -20.69 12.68 -8.55
C SER A 105 -20.03 11.30 -8.64
N LYS A 106 -20.85 10.27 -8.86
CA LYS A 106 -20.35 8.89 -9.04
C LYS A 106 -19.38 8.77 -10.22
N GLU A 107 -19.74 9.40 -11.33
CA GLU A 107 -18.94 9.42 -12.56
C GLU A 107 -17.59 10.09 -12.34
N TYR A 108 -17.61 11.22 -11.64
CA TYR A 108 -16.39 11.93 -11.26
C TYR A 108 -15.48 11.08 -10.36
N ASN A 109 -16.04 10.54 -9.28
CA ASN A 109 -15.31 9.70 -8.34
C ASN A 109 -14.73 8.44 -8.99
N PHE A 110 -15.48 7.84 -9.92
CA PHE A 110 -14.99 6.71 -10.71
C PHE A 110 -13.76 7.11 -11.55
N GLY A 111 -13.84 8.19 -12.33
CA GLY A 111 -12.73 8.65 -13.16
C GLY A 111 -11.49 9.07 -12.35
N LEU A 112 -11.68 9.77 -11.22
CA LEU A 112 -10.58 10.18 -10.37
C LEU A 112 -9.89 8.98 -9.70
N SER A 113 -10.66 8.04 -9.19
CA SER A 113 -10.12 6.82 -8.55
C SER A 113 -9.37 5.93 -9.54
N GLU A 114 -9.86 5.82 -10.78
CA GLU A 114 -9.17 5.11 -11.85
C GLU A 114 -7.86 5.80 -12.23
N SER A 115 -7.87 7.12 -12.38
CA SER A 115 -6.67 7.91 -12.69
C SER A 115 -5.61 7.77 -11.61
N ARG A 116 -6.00 7.72 -10.34
CA ARG A 116 -5.10 7.49 -9.20
C ARG A 116 -4.49 6.08 -9.23
N ALA A 117 -5.29 5.05 -9.42
CA ALA A 117 -4.81 3.68 -9.55
C ALA A 117 -3.85 3.52 -10.75
N LYS A 118 -4.18 4.17 -11.88
CA LYS A 118 -3.33 4.22 -13.07
C LYS A 118 -1.98 4.89 -12.77
N ALA A 119 -1.97 6.04 -12.11
CA ALA A 119 -0.74 6.76 -11.75
C ALA A 119 0.19 5.90 -10.87
N VAL A 120 -0.36 5.12 -9.93
CA VAL A 120 0.39 4.18 -9.11
C VAL A 120 1.03 3.09 -9.97
N VAL A 121 0.27 2.47 -10.87
CA VAL A 121 0.79 1.41 -11.76
C VAL A 121 1.86 1.95 -12.69
N GLU A 122 1.62 3.10 -13.32
CA GLU A 122 2.61 3.73 -14.21
C GLU A 122 3.91 4.06 -13.48
N TYR A 123 3.82 4.56 -12.25
CA TYR A 123 5.00 4.82 -11.44
C TYR A 123 5.76 3.53 -11.10
N ILE A 124 5.08 2.49 -10.63
CA ILE A 124 5.68 1.18 -10.33
C ILE A 124 6.42 0.61 -11.56
N LEU A 125 5.78 0.65 -12.73
CA LEU A 125 6.37 0.16 -13.98
C LEU A 125 7.54 1.04 -14.47
N SER A 126 7.56 2.32 -14.15
CA SER A 126 8.68 3.22 -14.45
C SER A 126 9.94 2.87 -13.63
N ILE A 127 9.76 2.38 -12.40
CA ILE A 127 10.86 1.91 -11.54
C ILE A 127 11.32 0.52 -11.96
N ASN A 128 10.37 -0.39 -12.21
CA ASN A 128 10.70 -1.77 -12.58
C ASN A 128 9.82 -2.31 -13.71
N SER A 129 10.28 -2.14 -14.93
CA SER A 129 9.59 -2.60 -16.14
C SER A 129 9.53 -4.13 -16.29
N LYS A 130 10.17 -4.91 -15.42
CA LYS A 130 10.10 -6.39 -15.42
C LYS A 130 8.82 -6.92 -14.77
N ILE A 131 8.13 -6.09 -13.99
CA ILE A 131 6.86 -6.46 -13.38
C ILE A 131 5.84 -6.72 -14.49
N ARG A 132 5.19 -7.87 -14.42
CA ARG A 132 4.16 -8.32 -15.35
C ARG A 132 2.85 -8.57 -14.61
N ASN A 133 1.76 -8.64 -15.36
CA ASN A 133 0.44 -8.97 -14.82
C ASN A 133 -0.04 -7.97 -13.73
N ILE A 134 0.34 -6.70 -13.85
CA ILE A 134 -0.18 -5.61 -13.03
C ILE A 134 -1.25 -4.85 -13.80
N THR A 135 -2.40 -4.65 -13.18
CA THR A 135 -3.56 -3.95 -13.73
C THR A 135 -4.04 -2.89 -12.76
N TYR A 136 -4.86 -1.96 -13.23
CA TYR A 136 -5.49 -0.95 -12.39
C TYR A 136 -7.00 -0.89 -12.62
N LYS A 137 -7.74 -0.45 -11.59
CA LYS A 137 -9.18 -0.26 -11.67
C LYS A 137 -9.65 0.82 -10.71
N GLY A 138 -10.56 1.70 -11.16
CA GLY A 138 -11.31 2.62 -10.32
C GLY A 138 -12.60 1.98 -9.82
N TYR A 139 -12.94 2.21 -8.57
CA TYR A 139 -14.19 1.80 -7.96
C TYR A 139 -15.03 3.00 -7.51
N GLY A 140 -14.48 4.23 -7.59
CA GLY A 140 -15.15 5.41 -7.06
C GLY A 140 -15.54 5.21 -5.60
N ASN A 141 -16.75 5.58 -5.25
CA ASN A 141 -17.32 5.38 -3.91
C ASN A 141 -18.20 4.12 -3.80
N SER A 142 -18.13 3.21 -4.78
CA SER A 142 -19.00 2.02 -4.80
C SER A 142 -18.60 0.90 -3.83
N VAL A 143 -17.36 0.93 -3.32
CA VAL A 143 -16.79 -0.06 -2.40
C VAL A 143 -16.18 0.66 -1.20
N PRO A 144 -17.00 1.06 -0.21
CA PRO A 144 -16.49 1.67 1.02
C PRO A 144 -15.73 0.65 1.88
N ILE A 145 -14.89 1.12 2.80
CA ILE A 145 -14.12 0.25 3.74
C ILE A 145 -15.07 -0.64 4.54
N GLU A 146 -16.18 -0.06 5.02
CA GLU A 146 -17.26 -0.79 5.69
C GLU A 146 -18.61 -0.33 5.14
N PRO A 147 -19.64 -1.18 5.18
CA PRO A 147 -20.97 -0.80 4.72
C PRO A 147 -21.46 0.48 5.43
N ASN A 148 -21.90 1.45 4.65
CA ASN A 148 -22.36 2.76 5.11
C ASN A 148 -21.30 3.66 5.77
N PHE A 149 -20.02 3.32 5.68
CA PHE A 149 -18.96 4.19 6.15
C PHE A 149 -18.78 5.39 5.19
N ILE A 150 -18.89 6.59 5.73
CA ILE A 150 -18.68 7.85 5.02
C ILE A 150 -17.49 8.56 5.66
N GLY A 151 -16.37 8.67 4.93
CA GLY A 151 -15.20 9.32 5.48
C GLY A 151 -14.03 9.38 4.51
N PRO A 152 -13.02 10.21 4.82
CA PRO A 152 -11.85 10.41 3.98
C PRO A 152 -10.99 9.15 3.82
N GLU A 153 -11.11 8.18 4.72
CA GLU A 153 -10.41 6.89 4.64
C GLU A 153 -10.84 6.07 3.42
N ASN A 154 -12.02 6.37 2.86
CA ASN A 154 -12.44 5.81 1.57
C ASN A 154 -11.58 6.28 0.40
N ARG A 155 -10.87 7.40 0.52
CA ARG A 155 -9.90 7.86 -0.47
C ARG A 155 -8.60 7.07 -0.34
N ARG A 156 -8.57 5.86 -0.90
CA ARG A 156 -7.47 4.93 -0.72
C ARG A 156 -7.08 4.21 -1.99
N ILE A 157 -5.89 3.63 -1.95
CA ILE A 157 -5.39 2.65 -2.91
C ILE A 157 -5.29 1.30 -2.22
N GLU A 158 -5.75 0.27 -2.89
CA GLU A 158 -5.59 -1.12 -2.45
C GLU A 158 -4.79 -1.93 -3.47
N PHE A 159 -4.01 -2.87 -2.97
CA PHE A 159 -3.39 -3.93 -3.77
C PHE A 159 -4.08 -5.26 -3.48
N ARG A 160 -4.38 -5.99 -4.54
CA ARG A 160 -4.81 -7.38 -4.48
C ARG A 160 -3.83 -8.22 -5.28
N ILE A 161 -3.12 -9.11 -4.58
CA ILE A 161 -2.07 -9.94 -5.16
C ILE A 161 -2.49 -11.40 -5.08
N THR A 162 -2.41 -12.11 -6.21
CA THR A 162 -2.69 -13.56 -6.29
C THR A 162 -1.46 -14.31 -6.82
N ASN A 163 -1.20 -15.47 -6.26
CA ASN A 163 -0.16 -16.41 -6.65
C ASN A 163 -0.69 -17.49 -7.58
#